data_06547f97a17f7f496589cc092b84cc5f
#
_entry.id   06547f97a17f7f496589cc092b84cc5f
#
_cell.length_a   1.000
_cell.length_b   1.000
_cell.length_c   1.000
_cell.angle_alpha   90.00
_cell.angle_beta   90.00
_cell.angle_gamma   90.00
#
_symmetry.space_group_name_H-M   'P 1'
#
loop_
_entity.id
_entity.type
_entity.pdbx_description
1 polymer ?
#
loop_
_entity_poly.entity_id
_entity_poly.type
_entity_poly.pdbx_seq_one_letter_code
_entity_poly.pdbx_strand_id
1 'polypeptide(L)'
;MPITEIKVDSIQNIKQLIIETQKDDTIGRYRSPALFRGLPNSTYTLQTSLYRNCKEKSIELETSILRNFYKYALPTANHDSCWERMVAGQHHGLPTRLMDWSY
;
A
#
# COMPACT_ATOMS: atom_id res chain seq x y z
N MET A 1 -12.90 -1.68 -13.95
CA MET A 1 -12.36 -3.05 -14.07
C MET A 1 -13.08 -3.99 -13.15
N PRO A 2 -13.46 -5.17 -13.62
CA PRO A 2 -14.03 -6.16 -12.74
C PRO A 2 -12.99 -6.67 -11.75
N ILE A 3 -13.39 -6.83 -10.50
CA ILE A 3 -12.57 -7.42 -9.46
C ILE A 3 -12.87 -8.91 -9.42
N THR A 4 -11.84 -9.73 -9.52
CA THR A 4 -11.97 -11.17 -9.37
C THR A 4 -11.59 -11.57 -7.96
N GLU A 5 -12.52 -12.18 -7.24
CA GLU A 5 -12.27 -12.70 -5.90
C GLU A 5 -11.95 -14.19 -5.98
N ILE A 6 -10.83 -14.57 -5.39
CA ILE A 6 -10.39 -15.96 -5.33
C ILE A 6 -10.14 -16.31 -3.87
N LYS A 7 -10.89 -17.30 -3.37
CA LYS A 7 -10.69 -17.79 -2.01
C LYS A 7 -9.51 -18.76 -1.97
N VAL A 8 -8.59 -18.52 -1.05
CA VAL A 8 -7.38 -19.29 -0.90
C VAL A 8 -7.32 -19.87 0.51
N ASP A 9 -7.16 -21.20 0.61
CA ASP A 9 -7.20 -21.90 1.89
C ASP A 9 -5.81 -22.33 2.39
N SER A 10 -4.78 -22.27 1.54
CA SER A 10 -3.43 -22.71 1.90
C SER A 10 -2.35 -21.91 1.20
N ILE A 11 -1.13 -21.98 1.72
CA ILE A 11 0.05 -21.35 1.10
C ILE A 11 0.32 -21.96 -0.29
N GLN A 12 0.06 -23.25 -0.46
CA GLN A 12 0.25 -23.91 -1.75
C GLN A 12 -0.70 -23.37 -2.80
N ASN A 13 -1.96 -23.07 -2.45
CA ASN A 13 -2.92 -22.47 -3.36
C ASN A 13 -2.47 -21.07 -3.79
N ILE A 14 -1.90 -20.29 -2.89
CA ILE A 14 -1.34 -18.98 -3.21
C ILE A 14 -0.17 -19.11 -4.18
N LYS A 15 0.75 -20.02 -3.91
CA LYS A 15 1.90 -20.29 -4.78
C LYS A 15 1.46 -20.74 -6.18
N GLN A 16 0.49 -21.64 -6.25
CA GLN A 16 -0.03 -22.13 -7.52
C GLN A 16 -0.68 -21.03 -8.34
N LEU A 17 -1.47 -20.17 -7.70
CA LEU A 17 -2.10 -19.02 -8.33
C LEU A 17 -1.05 -18.06 -8.91
N ILE A 18 -0.01 -17.78 -8.12
CA ILE A 18 1.09 -16.91 -8.52
C ILE A 18 1.86 -17.53 -9.69
N ILE A 19 2.15 -18.83 -9.65
CA ILE A 19 2.89 -19.53 -10.71
C ILE A 19 2.09 -19.54 -12.01
N GLU A 20 0.80 -19.84 -11.97
CA GLU A 20 -0.05 -19.89 -13.17
C GLU A 20 -0.14 -18.55 -13.89
N THR A 21 -0.10 -17.46 -13.15
CA THR A 21 -0.24 -16.10 -13.71
C THR A 21 1.08 -15.50 -14.16
N GLN A 22 2.22 -16.12 -13.87
CA GLN A 22 3.52 -15.44 -13.94
C GLN A 22 4.58 -16.14 -14.81
N LYS A 23 4.22 -17.20 -15.51
CA LYS A 23 5.17 -17.89 -16.37
C LYS A 23 5.42 -17.06 -17.62
N ASP A 24 6.66 -16.63 -17.80
CA ASP A 24 7.10 -16.00 -19.04
C ASP A 24 7.75 -17.05 -19.93
N ASP A 25 7.07 -17.44 -20.99
CA ASP A 25 7.50 -18.48 -21.90
C ASP A 25 8.73 -18.07 -22.73
N THR A 26 8.96 -16.75 -22.90
CA THR A 26 10.10 -16.26 -23.68
C THR A 26 11.43 -16.45 -22.99
N ILE A 27 11.45 -16.38 -21.65
CA ILE A 27 12.67 -16.52 -20.86
C ILE A 27 12.71 -17.80 -20.02
N GLY A 28 11.66 -18.60 -20.08
CA GLY A 28 11.55 -19.85 -19.30
C GLY A 28 11.57 -19.65 -17.78
N ARG A 29 11.26 -18.46 -17.29
CA ARG A 29 11.25 -18.12 -15.89
C ARG A 29 9.91 -17.55 -15.45
N TYR A 30 9.63 -17.66 -14.16
CA TYR A 30 8.46 -17.03 -13.57
C TYR A 30 8.76 -15.57 -13.29
N ARG A 31 8.10 -14.68 -13.98
CA ARG A 31 8.23 -13.24 -13.79
C ARG A 31 6.84 -12.61 -13.77
N SER A 32 6.47 -12.05 -12.66
CA SER A 32 5.16 -11.41 -12.50
C SER A 32 5.20 -9.95 -12.91
N PRO A 33 4.28 -9.51 -13.77
CA PRO A 33 4.01 -8.09 -13.97
C PRO A 33 3.13 -7.52 -12.85
N ALA A 34 2.61 -8.35 -11.95
CA ALA A 34 1.68 -7.94 -10.92
C ALA A 34 2.38 -7.27 -9.74
N LEU A 35 1.70 -6.30 -9.15
CA LEU A 35 2.07 -5.70 -7.88
C LEU A 35 1.18 -6.30 -6.80
N PHE A 36 1.74 -6.48 -5.61
CA PHE A 36 1.06 -7.13 -4.49
C PHE A 36 0.85 -6.15 -3.35
N ARG A 37 -0.30 -6.25 -2.71
CA ARG A 37 -0.62 -5.46 -1.52
C ARG A 37 -1.42 -6.32 -0.54
N GLY A 38 -0.99 -6.34 0.72
CA GLY A 38 -1.71 -7.00 1.80
C GLY A 38 -2.69 -6.06 2.47
N LEU A 39 -3.85 -6.59 2.84
CA LEU A 39 -4.84 -5.90 3.66
C LEU A 39 -5.15 -6.74 4.90
N PRO A 40 -5.24 -6.13 6.09
CA PRO A 40 -5.47 -6.88 7.33
C PRO A 40 -6.89 -7.39 7.49
N ASN A 41 -7.83 -6.87 6.71
CA ASN A 41 -9.24 -7.22 6.83
C ASN A 41 -9.85 -7.39 5.43
N SER A 42 -10.50 -8.53 5.19
CA SER A 42 -11.12 -8.84 3.90
C SER A 42 -12.28 -7.92 3.51
N THR A 43 -12.87 -7.23 4.49
CA THR A 43 -13.93 -6.27 4.23
C THR A 43 -13.42 -4.92 3.72
N TYR A 44 -12.12 -4.68 3.82
CA TYR A 44 -11.54 -3.44 3.33
C TYR A 44 -11.51 -3.42 1.81
N THR A 45 -11.90 -2.29 1.25
CA THR A 45 -11.74 -2.00 -0.17
C THR A 45 -10.36 -1.42 -0.44
N LEU A 46 -9.99 -1.30 -1.72
CA LEU A 46 -8.70 -0.73 -2.10
C LEU A 46 -8.75 0.80 -1.90
N GLN A 47 -8.39 1.23 -0.71
CA GLN A 47 -8.40 2.63 -0.29
C GLN A 47 -7.13 2.95 0.48
N THR A 48 -6.73 4.22 0.47
CA THR A 48 -5.63 4.70 1.32
C THR A 48 -6.06 4.67 2.79
N SER A 49 -5.11 4.53 3.70
CA SER A 49 -5.39 4.59 5.14
C SER A 49 -5.96 5.94 5.54
N LEU A 50 -5.53 7.02 4.91
CA LEU A 50 -6.09 8.36 5.12
C LEU A 50 -7.58 8.39 4.80
N TYR A 51 -7.98 7.91 3.63
CA TYR A 51 -9.39 7.91 3.25
C TYR A 51 -10.22 6.96 4.12
N ARG A 52 -9.64 5.79 4.49
CA ARG A 52 -10.33 4.83 5.35
C ARG A 52 -10.67 5.43 6.72
N ASN A 53 -9.77 6.23 7.29
CA ASN A 53 -9.94 6.82 8.60
C ASN A 53 -10.70 8.14 8.58
N CYS A 54 -10.51 8.96 7.56
CA CYS A 54 -11.02 10.34 7.51
C CYS A 54 -12.15 10.55 6.51
N LYS A 55 -12.29 9.64 5.54
CA LYS A 55 -13.32 9.65 4.49
C LYS A 55 -13.40 11.01 3.77
N GLU A 56 -14.53 11.68 3.81
CA GLU A 56 -14.74 12.95 3.10
C GLU A 56 -13.84 14.08 3.60
N LYS A 57 -13.34 13.98 4.82
CA LYS A 57 -12.44 14.98 5.41
C LYS A 57 -10.96 14.73 5.11
N SER A 58 -10.64 13.75 4.29
CA SER A 58 -9.26 13.36 3.98
C SER A 58 -8.42 14.52 3.47
N ILE A 59 -8.96 15.31 2.54
CA ILE A 59 -8.26 16.45 1.95
C ILE A 59 -7.96 17.52 3.00
N GLU A 60 -8.94 17.81 3.85
CA GLU A 60 -8.80 18.84 4.89
C GLU A 60 -7.81 18.42 5.98
N LEU A 61 -7.84 17.16 6.39
CA LEU A 61 -7.06 16.65 7.51
C LEU A 61 -5.64 16.26 7.11
N GLU A 62 -5.39 15.96 5.84
CA GLU A 62 -4.08 15.51 5.37
C GLU A 62 -2.95 16.47 5.73
N THR A 63 -3.14 17.76 5.44
CA THR A 63 -2.13 18.78 5.73
C THR A 63 -1.86 18.89 7.23
N SER A 64 -2.90 18.84 8.05
CA SER A 64 -2.78 18.90 9.49
C SER A 64 -2.06 17.68 10.07
N ILE A 65 -2.36 16.50 9.55
CA ILE A 65 -1.73 15.24 9.97
C ILE A 65 -0.24 15.27 9.65
N LEU A 66 0.13 15.66 8.43
CA LEU A 66 1.53 15.75 8.03
C LEU A 66 2.29 16.82 8.82
N ARG A 67 1.66 17.97 9.06
CA ARG A 67 2.27 19.04 9.83
C ARG A 67 2.55 18.61 11.27
N ASN A 68 1.60 17.96 11.91
CA ASN A 68 1.76 17.48 13.27
C ASN A 68 2.81 16.37 13.37
N PHE A 69 2.81 15.45 12.41
CA PHE A 69 3.86 14.43 12.33
C PHE A 69 5.25 15.04 12.21
N TYR A 70 5.41 15.99 11.31
CA TYR A 70 6.70 16.63 11.07
C TYR A 70 7.17 17.44 12.28
N LYS A 71 6.24 18.06 12.99
CA LYS A 71 6.53 18.83 14.20
C LYS A 71 7.12 17.96 15.31
N TYR A 72 6.65 16.72 15.44
CA TYR A 72 7.10 15.80 16.48
C TYR A 72 8.14 14.79 15.98
N ALA A 73 8.49 14.81 14.70
CA ALA A 73 9.53 13.96 14.16
C ALA A 73 10.89 14.35 14.73
N LEU A 74 11.78 13.36 14.85
CA LEU A 74 13.14 13.60 15.31
C LEU A 74 13.87 14.53 14.33
N PRO A 75 14.81 15.36 14.82
CA PRO A 75 15.58 16.27 13.95
C PRO A 75 16.31 15.56 12.80
N THR A 76 16.63 14.27 12.98
CA THR A 76 17.27 13.45 11.94
C THR A 76 16.32 13.10 10.79
N ALA A 77 15.03 13.30 10.95
CA ALA A 77 14.01 13.05 9.93
C ALA A 77 13.68 14.32 9.14
N ASN A 78 14.68 15.11 8.82
CA ASN A 78 14.52 16.35 8.08
C ASN A 78 14.33 16.04 6.58
N HIS A 79 13.10 16.18 6.12
CA HIS A 79 12.74 15.94 4.72
C HIS A 79 12.25 17.24 4.09
N ASP A 80 12.85 17.61 2.95
CA ASP A 80 12.56 18.87 2.30
C ASP A 80 11.30 18.87 1.46
N SER A 81 10.94 17.70 0.89
CA SER A 81 9.77 17.60 0.02
C SER A 81 8.55 17.02 0.73
N CYS A 82 7.37 17.39 0.24
CA CYS A 82 6.11 16.83 0.71
C CYS A 82 6.04 15.32 0.52
N TRP A 83 6.59 14.82 -0.59
CA TRP A 83 6.66 13.38 -0.87
C TRP A 83 7.50 12.63 0.15
N GLU A 84 8.66 13.16 0.48
CA GLU A 84 9.53 12.55 1.48
C GLU A 84 8.87 12.50 2.84
N ARG A 85 8.13 13.54 3.21
CA ARG A 85 7.36 13.58 4.45
C ARG A 85 6.26 12.53 4.48
N MET A 86 5.55 12.37 3.37
CA MET A 86 4.51 11.34 3.25
C MET A 86 5.08 9.94 3.33
N VAL A 87 6.20 9.67 2.66
CA VAL A 87 6.87 8.38 2.70
C VAL A 87 7.35 8.06 4.13
N ALA A 88 7.97 9.03 4.79
CA ALA A 88 8.42 8.86 6.18
C ALA A 88 7.23 8.60 7.12
N GLY A 89 6.15 9.35 6.96
CA GLY A 89 4.92 9.15 7.74
C GLY A 89 4.33 7.77 7.51
N GLN A 90 4.22 7.35 6.27
CA GLN A 90 3.71 6.02 5.92
C GLN A 90 4.54 4.91 6.55
N HIS A 91 5.86 5.05 6.54
CA HIS A 91 6.76 4.09 7.16
C HIS A 91 6.51 3.95 8.66
N HIS A 92 6.13 5.02 9.35
CA HIS A 92 5.84 5.03 10.77
C HIS A 92 4.34 4.81 11.11
N GLY A 93 3.54 4.42 10.12
CA GLY A 93 2.14 4.09 10.33
C GLY A 93 1.17 5.27 10.28
N LEU A 94 1.64 6.45 9.85
CA LEU A 94 0.79 7.61 9.70
C LEU A 94 -0.20 7.40 8.55
N PRO A 95 -1.50 7.75 8.71
CA PRO A 95 -2.43 7.73 7.59
C PRO A 95 -2.03 8.73 6.50
N THR A 96 -1.80 8.25 5.29
CA THR A 96 -1.42 9.08 4.16
C THR A 96 -2.24 8.71 2.92
N ARG A 97 -2.10 9.51 1.86
CA ARG A 97 -2.68 9.19 0.55
C ARG A 97 -1.90 8.12 -0.22
N LEU A 98 -0.80 7.64 0.33
CA LEU A 98 0.04 6.65 -0.34
C LEU A 98 -0.43 5.24 -0.02
N MET A 99 -0.22 4.35 -0.96
CA MET A 99 -0.44 2.91 -0.80
C MET A 99 0.87 2.18 -1.07
N ASP A 100 1.23 1.27 -0.17
CA ASP A 100 2.44 0.46 -0.33
C ASP A 100 2.15 -0.74 -1.22
N TRP A 101 2.98 -0.93 -2.22
CA TRP A 101 2.92 -2.07 -3.12
C TRP A 101 4.26 -2.77 -3.16
N SER A 102 4.23 -4.09 -3.30
CA SER A 102 5.43 -4.91 -3.48
C SER A 102 5.35 -5.70 -4.77
N TYR A 103 6.52 -6.10 -5.28
CA TYR A 103 6.62 -6.91 -6.50
C TYR A 103 7.51 -8.12 -6.29
#